data_1185e23d96a3273063aad8df5b98b207
#
_entry.id   1185e23d96a3273063aad8df5b98b207
#
_cell.length_a   1.000
_cell.length_b   1.000
_cell.length_c   1.000
_cell.angle_alpha   90.00
_cell.angle_beta   90.00
_cell.angle_gamma   90.00
#
_symmetry.space_group_name_H-M   'P 1'
#
loop_
_entity.id
_entity.type
_entity.pdbx_description
1 polymer ?
#
loop_
_entity_poly.entity_id
_entity_poly.type
_entity_poly.pdbx_seq_one_letter_code
_entity_poly.pdbx_strand_id
1 'polypeptide(L)'
;MISKIERNEVKPTASLLGKLSAAFSLPLSLLLARVEGETSRVARAAEQEEWQDPETRFVRRAVSPPSDRLLQLTHATLPRRARVAYPAAAYTFIHQQIWVLEGQLMFHEGKEVHKLEAGDCLTLGEPADCVFENVSRQTCRYLTAVVSR
;
A
#
# COMPACT_ATOMS: atom_id res chain seq x y z
N MET A 1 14.86 12.95 10.27
CA MET A 1 13.47 12.70 9.85
C MET A 1 12.80 11.55 10.60
N ILE A 2 13.44 10.38 10.74
CA ILE A 2 12.89 9.22 11.48
C ILE A 2 12.52 9.62 12.93
N SER A 3 13.38 10.35 13.64
CA SER A 3 13.11 10.81 15.00
C SER A 3 11.87 11.72 15.12
N LYS A 4 11.52 12.47 14.08
CA LYS A 4 10.30 13.28 14.04
C LYS A 4 9.05 12.42 13.85
N ILE A 5 9.17 11.32 13.12
CA ILE A 5 8.09 10.34 12.94
C ILE A 5 7.84 9.60 14.26
N GLU A 6 8.90 9.14 14.94
CA GLU A 6 8.82 8.48 16.25
C GLU A 6 8.15 9.36 17.31
N ARG A 7 8.37 10.67 17.26
CA ARG A 7 7.72 11.66 18.13
C ARG A 7 6.34 12.11 17.67
N ASN A 8 5.83 11.53 16.58
CA ASN A 8 4.53 11.88 15.99
C ASN A 8 4.41 13.35 15.52
N GLU A 9 5.54 14.01 15.28
CA GLU A 9 5.60 15.42 14.85
C GLU A 9 5.31 15.62 13.37
N VAL A 10 5.57 14.58 12.53
CA VAL A 10 5.38 14.60 11.09
C VAL A 10 4.80 13.27 10.62
N LYS A 11 3.75 13.32 9.80
CA LYS A 11 3.23 12.14 9.12
C LYS A 11 4.17 11.73 7.99
N PRO A 12 4.56 10.43 7.91
CA PRO A 12 5.45 9.97 6.85
C PRO A 12 4.75 10.03 5.48
N THR A 13 5.51 10.35 4.42
CA THR A 13 5.04 10.26 3.04
C THR A 13 5.07 8.82 2.54
N ALA A 14 4.32 8.51 1.46
CA ALA A 14 4.37 7.19 0.82
C ALA A 14 5.78 6.84 0.35
N SER A 15 6.50 7.80 -0.22
CA SER A 15 7.90 7.63 -0.64
C SER A 15 8.82 7.24 0.53
N LEU A 16 8.70 7.92 1.67
CA LEU A 16 9.49 7.60 2.86
C LEU A 16 9.14 6.23 3.43
N LEU A 17 7.84 5.89 3.50
CA LEU A 17 7.39 4.57 3.95
C LEU A 17 7.90 3.44 3.06
N GLY A 18 7.93 3.66 1.73
CA GLY A 18 8.52 2.72 0.79
C GLY A 18 10.02 2.47 1.06
N LYS A 19 10.78 3.54 1.34
CA LYS A 19 12.21 3.45 1.71
C LYS A 19 12.41 2.74 3.05
N LEU A 20 11.57 3.00 4.04
CA LEU A 20 11.63 2.33 5.35
C LEU A 20 11.26 0.84 5.23
N SER A 21 10.23 0.50 4.46
CA SER A 21 9.87 -0.88 4.14
C SER A 21 11.05 -1.64 3.53
N ALA A 22 11.73 -1.03 2.57
CA ALA A 22 12.93 -1.58 1.96
C ALA A 22 14.08 -1.77 2.97
N ALA A 23 14.37 -0.75 3.78
CA ALA A 23 15.47 -0.76 4.75
C ALA A 23 15.28 -1.82 5.85
N PHE A 24 14.05 -2.03 6.31
CA PHE A 24 13.73 -3.01 7.35
C PHE A 24 13.30 -4.37 6.81
N SER A 25 13.24 -4.55 5.49
CA SER A 25 12.76 -5.78 4.84
C SER A 25 11.38 -6.20 5.34
N LEU A 26 10.51 -5.23 5.60
CA LEU A 26 9.15 -5.43 6.09
C LEU A 26 8.14 -4.93 5.06
N PRO A 27 7.03 -5.65 4.83
CA PRO A 27 5.92 -5.13 4.05
C PRO A 27 5.41 -3.80 4.59
N LEU A 28 5.04 -2.89 3.71
CA LEU A 28 4.53 -1.57 4.10
C LEU A 28 3.31 -1.67 5.03
N SER A 29 2.45 -2.66 4.80
CA SER A 29 1.30 -2.95 5.66
C SER A 29 1.67 -3.29 7.10
N LEU A 30 2.81 -3.97 7.32
CA LEU A 30 3.31 -4.25 8.66
C LEU A 30 3.91 -3.02 9.34
N LEU A 31 4.56 -2.13 8.59
CA LEU A 31 5.06 -0.86 9.13
C LEU A 31 3.94 0.05 9.64
N LEU A 32 2.77 -0.06 9.03
CA LEU A 32 1.59 0.75 9.37
C LEU A 32 0.66 0.07 10.39
N ALA A 33 0.85 -1.23 10.64
CA ALA A 33 0.06 -1.95 11.64
C ALA A 33 0.50 -1.57 13.06
N ARG A 34 -0.44 -1.23 13.91
CA ARG A 34 -0.18 -1.13 15.35
C ARG A 34 -0.23 -2.51 15.97
N VAL A 35 0.86 -2.90 16.61
CA VAL A 35 0.96 -4.15 17.37
C VAL A 35 0.59 -3.83 18.83
N GLU A 36 -0.66 -3.51 19.09
CA GLU A 36 -1.15 -3.34 20.46
C GLU A 36 -2.54 -3.98 20.62
N GLY A 37 -2.65 -4.92 21.55
CA GLY A 37 -3.91 -5.44 22.04
C GLY A 37 -4.29 -6.84 21.57
N GLU A 38 -5.33 -7.38 22.17
CA GLU A 38 -5.90 -8.69 21.87
C GLU A 38 -6.19 -8.83 20.37
N THR A 39 -5.72 -9.92 19.78
CA THR A 39 -5.89 -10.23 18.37
C THR A 39 -7.34 -10.59 18.06
N SER A 40 -8.17 -9.57 17.84
CA SER A 40 -9.51 -9.81 17.31
C SER A 40 -9.39 -10.41 15.90
N ARG A 41 -10.18 -11.46 15.66
CA ARG A 41 -10.27 -12.08 14.32
C ARG A 41 -11.13 -11.26 13.36
N VAL A 42 -11.75 -10.20 13.83
CA VAL A 42 -12.62 -9.30 13.06
C VAL A 42 -12.11 -7.87 13.18
N ALA A 43 -11.82 -7.23 12.04
CA ALA A 43 -11.61 -5.80 11.95
C ALA A 43 -12.88 -5.12 11.45
N ARG A 44 -13.61 -4.46 12.32
CA ARG A 44 -14.80 -3.71 11.93
C ARG A 44 -14.42 -2.52 11.07
N ALA A 45 -15.23 -2.18 10.08
CA ALA A 45 -14.91 -1.11 9.14
C ALA A 45 -14.55 0.23 9.83
N ALA A 46 -15.26 0.55 10.93
CA ALA A 46 -15.00 1.76 11.72
C ALA A 46 -13.69 1.72 12.53
N GLU A 47 -13.13 0.53 12.74
CA GLU A 47 -11.89 0.31 13.51
C GLU A 47 -10.66 0.16 12.62
N GLN A 48 -10.86 0.04 11.29
CA GLN A 48 -9.77 -0.09 10.33
C GLN A 48 -8.99 1.21 10.23
N GLU A 49 -7.70 1.13 10.52
CA GLU A 49 -6.84 2.31 10.51
C GLU A 49 -6.59 2.81 9.09
N GLU A 50 -6.69 4.11 8.93
CA GLU A 50 -6.34 4.80 7.69
C GLU A 50 -5.07 5.62 7.86
N TRP A 51 -4.24 5.58 6.84
CA TRP A 51 -3.12 6.48 6.68
C TRP A 51 -3.27 7.25 5.37
N GLN A 52 -3.06 8.56 5.41
CA GLN A 52 -3.10 9.42 4.23
C GLN A 52 -1.74 10.04 3.96
N ASP A 53 -1.28 9.92 2.72
CA ASP A 53 -0.09 10.61 2.23
C ASP A 53 -0.36 12.13 2.19
N PRO A 54 0.40 12.95 2.91
CA PRO A 54 0.19 14.39 2.94
C PRO A 54 0.50 15.07 1.60
N GLU A 55 1.30 14.47 0.73
CA GLU A 55 1.68 15.06 -0.56
C GLU A 55 0.64 14.77 -1.65
N THR A 56 0.30 13.51 -1.84
CA THR A 56 -0.56 13.05 -2.95
C THR A 56 -2.03 12.89 -2.55
N ARG A 57 -2.33 12.90 -1.26
CA ARG A 57 -3.64 12.57 -0.68
C ARG A 57 -4.06 11.11 -0.89
N PHE A 58 -3.13 10.27 -1.31
CA PHE A 58 -3.32 8.84 -1.38
C PHE A 58 -3.68 8.26 -0.01
N VAL A 59 -4.72 7.43 0.06
CA VAL A 59 -5.18 6.84 1.33
C VAL A 59 -4.97 5.33 1.29
N ARG A 60 -4.44 4.78 2.37
CA ARG A 60 -4.36 3.35 2.63
C ARG A 60 -5.15 3.03 3.89
N ARG A 61 -6.02 2.04 3.81
CA ARG A 61 -6.79 1.51 4.94
C ARG A 61 -6.44 0.05 5.17
N ALA A 62 -6.01 -0.27 6.39
CA ALA A 62 -5.72 -1.64 6.79
C ALA A 62 -7.04 -2.41 6.96
N VAL A 63 -7.31 -3.36 6.04
CA VAL A 63 -8.54 -4.15 6.04
C VAL A 63 -8.40 -5.39 6.92
N SER A 64 -7.24 -6.06 6.84
CA SER A 64 -6.97 -7.23 7.68
C SER A 64 -6.96 -6.88 9.16
N PRO A 65 -7.54 -7.72 10.02
CA PRO A 65 -7.35 -7.58 11.46
C PRO A 65 -5.86 -7.55 11.81
N PRO A 66 -5.46 -6.76 12.83
CA PRO A 66 -4.10 -6.79 13.34
C PRO A 66 -3.73 -8.21 13.75
N SER A 67 -2.70 -8.77 13.14
CA SER A 67 -2.25 -10.13 13.43
C SER A 67 -0.82 -10.35 12.93
N ASP A 68 -0.18 -11.39 13.44
CA ASP A 68 1.10 -11.91 12.99
C ASP A 68 1.00 -12.80 11.74
N ARG A 69 -0.19 -12.90 11.15
CA ARG A 69 -0.43 -13.73 9.99
C ARG A 69 0.17 -13.12 8.73
N LEU A 70 0.61 -14.00 7.83
CA LEU A 70 1.37 -13.62 6.64
C LEU A 70 0.54 -12.83 5.62
N LEU A 71 -0.78 -13.07 5.56
CA LEU A 71 -1.66 -12.38 4.60
C LEU A 71 -2.16 -11.04 5.16
N GLN A 72 -1.94 -9.99 4.40
CA GLN A 72 -2.41 -8.64 4.71
C GLN A 72 -3.21 -8.07 3.53
N LEU A 73 -4.40 -7.56 3.82
CA LEU A 73 -5.24 -6.86 2.85
C LEU A 73 -5.24 -5.37 3.15
N THR A 74 -5.02 -4.57 2.13
CA THR A 74 -5.06 -3.10 2.22
C THR A 74 -5.95 -2.54 1.13
N HIS A 75 -6.92 -1.72 1.51
CA HIS A 75 -7.72 -0.94 0.58
C HIS A 75 -7.03 0.39 0.30
N ALA A 76 -6.85 0.71 -0.97
CA ALA A 76 -6.18 1.93 -1.42
C ALA A 76 -7.15 2.84 -2.19
N THR A 77 -7.07 4.13 -1.91
CA THR A 77 -7.78 5.18 -2.64
C THR A 77 -6.76 6.13 -3.24
N LEU A 78 -6.62 6.11 -4.55
CA LEU A 78 -5.69 6.93 -5.30
C LEU A 78 -6.44 8.06 -6.00
N PRO A 79 -6.26 9.32 -5.56
CA PRO A 79 -6.93 10.46 -6.17
C PRO A 79 -6.61 10.61 -7.66
N ARG A 80 -7.46 11.35 -8.35
CA ARG A 80 -7.20 11.73 -9.75
C ARG A 80 -5.82 12.35 -9.90
N ARG A 81 -5.07 11.94 -10.94
CA ARG A 81 -3.74 12.44 -11.28
C ARG A 81 -2.66 12.22 -10.20
N ALA A 82 -2.96 11.45 -9.16
CA ALA A 82 -1.98 11.10 -8.16
C ALA A 82 -1.02 10.02 -8.67
N ARG A 83 0.20 10.07 -8.17
CA ARG A 83 1.28 9.16 -8.52
C ARG A 83 2.08 8.82 -7.27
N VAL A 84 2.24 7.54 -6.98
CA VAL A 84 2.98 7.03 -5.81
C VAL A 84 3.99 5.98 -6.27
N ALA A 85 5.25 6.17 -5.92
CA ALA A 85 6.34 5.29 -6.31
C ALA A 85 6.92 4.52 -5.12
N TYR A 86 7.27 3.26 -5.35
CA TYR A 86 7.96 2.41 -4.38
C TYR A 86 9.16 1.73 -5.03
N PRO A 87 10.31 1.64 -4.32
CA PRO A 87 11.51 0.99 -4.85
C PRO A 87 11.36 -0.53 -4.89
N ALA A 88 12.10 -1.19 -5.77
CA ALA A 88 12.14 -2.65 -5.92
C ALA A 88 12.37 -3.38 -4.59
N ALA A 89 13.19 -2.82 -3.71
CA ALA A 89 13.49 -3.40 -2.41
C ALA A 89 12.25 -3.57 -1.51
N ALA A 90 11.19 -2.79 -1.71
CA ALA A 90 9.93 -2.93 -0.98
C ALA A 90 9.18 -4.22 -1.32
N TYR A 91 9.53 -4.88 -2.42
CA TYR A 91 8.87 -6.09 -2.93
C TYR A 91 9.69 -7.37 -2.77
N THR A 92 10.92 -7.28 -2.28
CA THR A 92 11.87 -8.40 -2.21
C THR A 92 11.36 -9.59 -1.38
N PHE A 93 10.65 -9.32 -0.30
CA PHE A 93 10.20 -10.34 0.66
C PHE A 93 8.70 -10.55 0.69
N ILE A 94 8.01 -10.18 -0.38
CA ILE A 94 6.56 -10.31 -0.46
C ILE A 94 6.12 -10.89 -1.81
N HIS A 95 4.91 -11.48 -1.80
CA HIS A 95 4.10 -11.68 -2.98
C HIS A 95 2.90 -10.74 -2.88
N GLN A 96 2.58 -10.06 -3.97
CA GLN A 96 1.48 -9.09 -3.98
C GLN A 96 0.59 -9.27 -5.19
N GLN A 97 -0.70 -9.10 -4.94
CA GLN A 97 -1.71 -8.93 -5.98
C GLN A 97 -2.38 -7.56 -5.84
N ILE A 98 -2.81 -7.00 -6.95
CA ILE A 98 -3.58 -5.77 -7.03
C ILE A 98 -4.91 -6.09 -7.69
N TRP A 99 -6.01 -5.78 -7.02
CA TRP A 99 -7.36 -5.94 -7.58
C TRP A 99 -8.03 -4.58 -7.64
N VAL A 100 -8.30 -4.08 -8.86
CA VAL A 100 -8.96 -2.79 -9.06
C VAL A 100 -10.45 -2.96 -8.81
N LEU A 101 -10.99 -2.14 -7.91
CA LEU A 101 -12.40 -2.17 -7.50
C LEU A 101 -13.21 -1.10 -8.23
N GLU A 102 -12.60 0.07 -8.47
CA GLU A 102 -13.27 1.22 -9.08
C GLU A 102 -12.25 2.11 -9.80
N GLY A 103 -12.63 2.63 -10.94
CA GLY A 103 -11.78 3.52 -11.74
C GLY A 103 -10.74 2.78 -12.57
N GLN A 104 -9.63 3.43 -12.83
CA GLN A 104 -8.50 2.91 -13.63
C GLN A 104 -7.18 3.12 -12.89
N LEU A 105 -6.30 2.13 -12.99
CA LEU A 105 -4.95 2.18 -12.46
C LEU A 105 -3.95 1.95 -13.58
N MET A 106 -3.00 2.88 -13.77
CA MET A 106 -1.78 2.65 -14.51
C MET A 106 -0.72 2.16 -13.53
N PHE A 107 -0.35 0.90 -13.62
CA PHE A 107 0.67 0.31 -12.77
C PHE A 107 1.94 0.08 -13.55
N HIS A 108 3.01 0.76 -13.17
CA HIS A 108 4.32 0.61 -13.76
C HIS A 108 5.12 -0.37 -12.92
N GLU A 109 5.66 -1.39 -13.52
CA GLU A 109 6.48 -2.44 -12.92
C GLU A 109 7.80 -2.55 -13.70
N GLY A 110 8.84 -1.88 -13.21
CA GLY A 110 10.08 -1.74 -13.94
C GLY A 110 9.87 -1.10 -15.32
N LYS A 111 10.04 -1.88 -16.38
CA LYS A 111 9.83 -1.42 -17.77
C LYS A 111 8.43 -1.72 -18.31
N GLU A 112 7.66 -2.52 -17.60
CA GLU A 112 6.30 -2.89 -18.00
C GLU A 112 5.28 -1.89 -17.48
N VAL A 113 4.21 -1.70 -18.24
CA VAL A 113 3.09 -0.84 -17.85
C VAL A 113 1.80 -1.60 -18.03
N HIS A 114 1.05 -1.74 -16.93
CA HIS A 114 -0.23 -2.43 -16.92
C HIS A 114 -1.35 -1.40 -16.76
N LYS A 115 -2.23 -1.32 -17.74
CA LYS A 115 -3.48 -0.55 -17.62
C LYS A 115 -4.56 -1.47 -17.08
N LEU A 116 -4.97 -1.21 -15.84
CA LEU A 116 -5.96 -2.02 -15.13
C LEU A 116 -7.27 -1.24 -15.00
N GLU A 117 -8.38 -1.91 -15.27
CA GLU A 117 -9.73 -1.38 -15.12
C GLU A 117 -10.46 -2.09 -13.97
N ALA A 118 -11.58 -1.54 -13.55
CA ALA A 118 -12.40 -2.15 -12.49
C ALA A 118 -12.69 -3.63 -12.76
N GLY A 119 -12.37 -4.49 -11.81
CA GLY A 119 -12.48 -5.95 -11.92
C GLY A 119 -11.18 -6.67 -12.29
N ASP A 120 -10.20 -5.96 -12.85
CA ASP A 120 -8.91 -6.57 -13.20
C ASP A 120 -8.06 -6.87 -11.96
N CYS A 121 -7.37 -8.01 -12.00
CA CYS A 121 -6.44 -8.43 -10.96
C CYS A 121 -5.08 -8.74 -11.57
N LEU A 122 -4.02 -8.13 -11.02
CA LEU A 122 -2.63 -8.33 -11.43
C LEU A 122 -1.86 -9.01 -10.29
N THR A 123 -1.13 -10.05 -10.60
CA THR A 123 -0.06 -10.58 -9.74
C THR A 123 1.26 -9.92 -10.14
N LEU A 124 1.97 -9.33 -9.18
CA LEU A 124 3.28 -8.73 -9.45
C LEU A 124 4.30 -9.81 -9.81
N GLY A 125 5.24 -9.42 -10.69
CA GLY A 125 6.37 -10.25 -11.10
C GLY A 125 7.55 -10.19 -10.10
N GLU A 126 8.77 -10.31 -10.64
CA GLU A 126 9.98 -10.15 -9.84
C GLU A 126 10.12 -8.73 -9.29
N PRO A 127 10.79 -8.56 -8.12
CA PRO A 127 10.94 -7.25 -7.51
C PRO A 127 11.49 -6.19 -8.49
N ALA A 128 10.72 -5.12 -8.70
CA ALA A 128 11.06 -4.01 -9.57
C ALA A 128 10.59 -2.68 -8.94
N ASP A 129 11.13 -1.57 -9.41
CA ASP A 129 10.59 -0.27 -9.06
C ASP A 129 9.17 -0.15 -9.60
N CYS A 130 8.23 0.19 -8.73
CA CYS A 130 6.81 0.25 -9.07
C CYS A 130 6.23 1.65 -8.88
N VAL A 131 5.29 1.99 -9.76
CA VAL A 131 4.53 3.24 -9.65
C VAL A 131 3.05 2.96 -9.82
N PHE A 132 2.26 3.40 -8.84
CA PHE A 132 0.81 3.46 -8.90
C PHE A 132 0.43 4.85 -9.40
N GLU A 133 -0.20 4.93 -10.56
CA GLU A 133 -0.57 6.19 -11.18
C GLU A 133 -2.04 6.19 -11.62
N ASN A 134 -2.75 7.26 -11.26
CA ASN A 134 -4.10 7.49 -11.72
C ASN A 134 -4.11 8.62 -12.74
N VAL A 135 -4.08 8.28 -14.02
CA VAL A 135 -4.11 9.26 -15.12
C VAL A 135 -5.52 9.76 -15.44
N SER A 136 -6.54 9.19 -14.81
CA SER A 136 -7.93 9.52 -15.04
C SER A 136 -8.39 10.76 -14.27
N ARG A 137 -9.62 11.19 -14.54
CA ARG A 137 -10.26 12.31 -13.83
C ARG A 137 -11.07 11.86 -12.61
N GLN A 138 -11.18 10.55 -12.41
CA GLN A 138 -11.92 9.94 -11.30
C GLN A 138 -10.95 9.33 -10.30
N THR A 139 -11.42 9.14 -9.07
CA THR A 139 -10.68 8.39 -8.06
C THR A 139 -10.57 6.92 -8.46
N CYS A 140 -9.40 6.32 -8.26
CA CYS A 140 -9.19 4.89 -8.38
C CYS A 140 -9.20 4.23 -6.99
N ARG A 141 -9.93 3.12 -6.85
CA ARG A 141 -9.93 2.28 -5.65
C ARG A 141 -9.48 0.88 -6.00
N TYR A 142 -8.55 0.36 -5.22
CA TYR A 142 -8.05 -0.99 -5.41
C TYR A 142 -7.70 -1.65 -4.07
N LEU A 143 -7.67 -2.96 -4.08
CA LEU A 143 -7.22 -3.80 -2.97
C LEU A 143 -5.83 -4.33 -3.29
N THR A 144 -4.94 -4.30 -2.31
CA THR A 144 -3.70 -5.08 -2.37
C THR A 144 -3.78 -6.25 -1.39
N ALA A 145 -3.47 -7.45 -1.88
CA ALA A 145 -3.27 -8.63 -1.06
C ALA A 145 -1.77 -8.93 -1.03
N VAL A 146 -1.18 -8.91 0.15
CA VAL A 146 0.25 -9.10 0.36
C VAL A 146 0.47 -10.31 1.25
N VAL A 147 1.39 -11.18 0.83
CA VAL A 147 1.87 -12.32 1.63
C VAL A 147 3.38 -12.19 1.79
N SER A 148 3.86 -12.20 3.04
CA SER A 148 5.29 -12.25 3.32
C SER A 148 5.86 -13.61 2.92
N ARG A 149 7.06 -13.59 2.33
CA ARG A 149 7.85 -14.80 2.00
C ARG A 149 8.51 -15.36 3.24
#